data_0f0fe77d64f8b454732f9bd50dcffaa4
#
_entry.id   0f0fe77d64f8b454732f9bd50dcffaa4
#
_cell.length_a   1.000
_cell.length_b   1.000
_cell.length_c   1.000
_cell.angle_alpha   90.00
_cell.angle_beta   90.00
_cell.angle_gamma   90.00
#
_symmetry.space_group_name_H-M   'P 1'
#
loop_
_entity.id
_entity.type
_entity.pdbx_description
1 polymer ?
#
loop_
_entity_poly.entity_id
_entity_poly.type
_entity_poly.pdbx_seq_one_letter_code
_entity_poly.pdbx_strand_id
1 'polypeptide(L)'
;MATDPSIFDRDRQANTGVSLSGDEAINRCPMEHYCVNTSSVRSSFGPLKTALLCLAAGVVLTGCAGTAPVEQYAVSRSAVNAAVSAGGTEFAAVEMKSAQDKLKDAEIALHGKDYDDARRLAEQAEWDARVAERKAQAAKARRAVEDARQGVKDLREEGLRAAS
;
A
#
# COMPACT_ATOMS: atom_id res chain seq x y z
N MET A 1 -38.99 29.70 -9.98
CA MET A 1 -38.72 28.35 -9.49
C MET A 1 -37.64 28.49 -8.41
N ALA A 2 -38.04 28.41 -7.16
CA ALA A 2 -37.21 28.62 -5.98
C ALA A 2 -36.51 27.28 -5.66
N THR A 3 -35.22 27.27 -5.70
CA THR A 3 -34.37 26.15 -5.25
C THR A 3 -34.33 26.19 -3.72
N ASP A 4 -34.84 25.16 -3.11
CA ASP A 4 -34.90 24.95 -1.66
C ASP A 4 -33.49 24.75 -1.09
N PRO A 5 -32.98 25.61 -0.19
CA PRO A 5 -31.66 25.51 0.39
C PRO A 5 -31.52 24.40 1.47
N SER A 6 -32.59 23.65 1.72
CA SER A 6 -32.64 22.71 2.85
C SER A 6 -31.94 21.35 2.58
N ILE A 7 -31.48 21.08 1.34
CA ILE A 7 -30.85 19.81 0.98
C ILE A 7 -29.36 19.80 1.34
N PHE A 8 -28.72 20.97 1.44
CA PHE A 8 -27.26 21.05 1.65
C PHE A 8 -26.83 20.97 3.13
N ASP A 9 -27.80 21.07 4.07
CA ASP A 9 -27.50 21.14 5.51
C ASP A 9 -27.66 19.79 6.23
N ARG A 10 -28.20 18.77 5.55
CA ARG A 10 -28.46 17.47 6.18
C ARG A 10 -27.21 16.57 6.29
N ASP A 11 -26.23 16.78 5.44
CA ASP A 11 -24.99 15.97 5.46
C ASP A 11 -23.92 16.48 6.44
N ARG A 12 -24.14 17.67 7.02
CA ARG A 12 -23.23 18.25 8.00
C ARG A 12 -23.48 17.84 9.44
N GLN A 13 -24.67 17.29 9.74
CA GLN A 13 -25.05 16.92 11.10
C GLN A 13 -24.83 15.45 11.45
N ALA A 14 -24.44 14.60 10.49
CA ALA A 14 -24.21 13.18 10.74
C ALA A 14 -22.80 12.84 11.25
N ASN A 15 -21.90 13.82 11.38
CA ASN A 15 -20.50 13.56 11.78
C ASN A 15 -20.08 14.23 13.10
N THR A 16 -21.01 14.62 13.97
CA THR A 16 -20.71 15.17 15.29
C THR A 16 -21.28 14.31 16.42
N GLY A 17 -21.06 13.03 16.35
CA GLY A 17 -21.50 12.07 17.36
C GLY A 17 -20.43 11.09 17.80
N VAL A 18 -19.16 11.51 17.84
CA VAL A 18 -18.15 10.76 18.61
C VAL A 18 -17.95 11.48 19.92
N SER A 19 -18.71 11.04 20.90
CA SER A 19 -18.50 11.32 22.31
C SER A 19 -17.12 10.81 22.73
N LEU A 20 -16.18 11.73 22.84
CA LEU A 20 -14.92 11.49 23.55
C LEU A 20 -15.22 11.67 25.04
N SER A 21 -15.67 10.58 25.66
CA SER A 21 -15.64 10.42 27.11
C SER A 21 -14.70 9.26 27.40
N GLY A 22 -13.67 9.53 28.10
CA GLY A 22 -12.73 8.52 28.56
C GLY A 22 -11.30 9.00 28.43
N ASP A 23 -10.89 9.80 29.43
CA ASP A 23 -9.52 9.89 29.88
C ASP A 23 -8.86 8.52 29.81
N GLU A 24 -7.70 8.48 29.40
CA GLU A 24 -6.61 7.66 29.87
C GLU A 24 -5.50 7.53 28.82
N ALA A 25 -4.43 8.19 29.14
CA ALA A 25 -3.09 7.68 28.97
C ALA A 25 -2.70 7.30 27.54
N ILE A 26 -2.35 8.32 26.77
CA ILE A 26 -1.28 8.15 25.79
C ILE A 26 -0.03 7.74 26.59
N ASN A 27 0.04 6.47 26.92
CA ASN A 27 1.27 5.86 27.35
C ASN A 27 2.24 5.92 26.18
N ARG A 28 3.07 6.96 26.22
CA ARG A 28 4.38 6.93 25.61
C ARG A 28 4.99 5.57 25.98
N CYS A 29 5.03 4.65 25.05
CA CYS A 29 5.98 3.56 25.12
C CYS A 29 7.34 4.18 24.77
N PRO A 30 8.25 4.39 25.73
CA PRO A 30 9.63 4.62 25.39
C PRO A 30 10.15 3.33 24.75
N MET A 31 10.70 3.46 23.56
CA MET A 31 11.61 2.48 22.99
C MET A 31 12.72 2.27 23.99
N GLU A 32 12.63 1.22 24.77
CA GLU A 32 13.81 0.65 25.43
C GLU A 32 13.37 -0.54 26.26
N HIS A 33 14.13 -1.61 26.11
CA HIS A 33 14.13 -2.81 26.93
C HIS A 33 12.97 -3.81 26.71
N TYR A 34 13.14 -4.59 25.63
CA TYR A 34 12.67 -5.96 25.61
C TYR A 34 13.40 -6.69 26.76
N CYS A 35 12.84 -6.60 27.95
CA CYS A 35 13.28 -7.40 29.08
C CYS A 35 12.92 -8.86 28.77
N VAL A 36 13.86 -9.57 28.17
CA VAL A 36 13.84 -11.03 28.19
C VAL A 36 13.96 -11.43 29.63
N ASN A 37 12.84 -11.70 30.28
CA ASN A 37 12.79 -12.32 31.58
C ASN A 37 13.30 -13.75 31.43
N THR A 38 14.61 -13.92 31.48
CA THR A 38 15.26 -15.21 31.66
C THR A 38 14.96 -15.69 33.08
N SER A 39 13.76 -16.23 33.23
CA SER A 39 13.47 -17.05 34.43
C SER A 39 14.46 -18.20 34.43
N SER A 40 15.48 -18.06 35.27
CA SER A 40 16.45 -19.11 35.57
C SER A 40 15.70 -20.30 36.18
N VAL A 41 15.20 -21.16 35.30
CA VAL A 41 14.71 -22.46 35.71
C VAL A 41 15.94 -23.30 36.05
N ARG A 42 16.32 -23.32 37.34
CA ARG A 42 17.22 -24.32 37.85
C ARG A 42 16.52 -25.68 37.82
N SER A 43 16.48 -26.25 36.62
CA SER A 43 16.03 -27.63 36.44
C SER A 43 17.24 -28.53 36.62
N SER A 44 17.27 -29.25 37.73
CA SER A 44 18.19 -30.35 37.98
C SER A 44 17.86 -31.53 37.06
N PHE A 45 18.11 -31.35 35.77
CA PHE A 45 17.98 -32.46 34.80
C PHE A 45 19.35 -33.03 34.51
N GLY A 46 19.49 -34.35 34.73
CA GLY A 46 20.75 -35.07 34.51
C GLY A 46 21.26 -34.93 33.08
N PRO A 47 22.56 -35.17 32.85
CA PRO A 47 23.27 -34.85 31.59
C PRO A 47 22.67 -35.54 30.35
N LEU A 48 21.97 -36.64 30.52
CA LEU A 48 21.35 -37.38 29.44
C LEU A 48 20.10 -36.65 28.86
N LYS A 49 19.35 -35.92 29.69
CA LYS A 49 18.15 -35.18 29.28
C LYS A 49 18.49 -33.87 28.60
N THR A 50 19.59 -33.22 28.98
CA THR A 50 20.05 -31.99 28.32
C THR A 50 20.59 -32.27 26.92
N ALA A 51 21.25 -33.39 26.69
CA ALA A 51 21.70 -33.80 25.38
C ALA A 51 20.52 -34.03 24.41
N LEU A 52 19.40 -34.62 24.87
CA LEU A 52 18.21 -34.85 24.07
C LEU A 52 17.50 -33.53 23.74
N LEU A 53 17.46 -32.59 24.68
CA LEU A 53 16.85 -31.27 24.48
C LEU A 53 17.63 -30.42 23.44
N CYS A 54 18.97 -30.48 23.46
CA CYS A 54 19.82 -29.79 22.49
C CYS A 54 19.67 -30.40 21.08
N LEU A 55 19.46 -31.71 20.97
CA LEU A 55 19.23 -32.36 19.68
C LEU A 55 17.88 -31.95 19.08
N ALA A 56 16.83 -31.81 19.90
CA ALA A 56 15.51 -31.36 19.47
C ALA A 56 15.49 -29.87 19.05
N ALA A 57 16.27 -29.01 19.74
CA ALA A 57 16.38 -27.58 19.39
C ALA A 57 17.15 -27.36 18.08
N GLY A 58 18.08 -28.25 17.72
CA GLY A 58 18.86 -28.15 16.48
C GLY A 58 18.03 -28.38 15.20
N VAL A 59 16.92 -29.13 15.28
CA VAL A 59 16.08 -29.45 14.11
C VAL A 59 15.15 -28.28 13.73
N VAL A 60 14.85 -27.36 14.66
CA VAL A 60 13.93 -26.24 14.40
C VAL A 60 14.59 -25.10 13.62
N LEU A 61 15.93 -25.03 13.57
CA LEU A 61 16.68 -23.96 12.92
C LEU A 61 16.89 -24.15 11.42
N THR A 62 16.51 -25.28 10.83
CA THR A 62 16.69 -25.53 9.39
C THR A 62 15.50 -25.12 8.52
N GLY A 63 14.50 -24.41 9.08
CA GLY A 63 13.24 -24.07 8.40
C GLY A 63 13.20 -22.74 7.63
N CYS A 64 14.30 -22.00 7.48
CA CYS A 64 14.30 -20.72 6.76
C CYS A 64 15.01 -20.79 5.40
N ALA A 65 14.83 -21.87 4.65
CA ALA A 65 15.04 -21.82 3.21
C ALA A 65 13.78 -21.16 2.62
N GLY A 66 13.81 -19.84 2.45
CA GLY A 66 12.68 -19.06 1.98
C GLY A 66 12.14 -19.62 0.66
N THR A 67 10.84 -19.87 0.62
CA THR A 67 10.14 -20.23 -0.61
C THR A 67 10.22 -19.04 -1.57
N ALA A 68 10.56 -19.31 -2.83
CA ALA A 68 10.63 -18.26 -3.86
C ALA A 68 9.31 -17.49 -3.94
N PRO A 69 9.30 -16.15 -3.85
CA PRO A 69 8.09 -15.33 -3.81
C PRO A 69 7.49 -15.11 -5.20
N VAL A 70 7.25 -16.21 -5.92
CA VAL A 70 6.77 -16.18 -7.32
C VAL A 70 5.39 -15.52 -7.42
N GLU A 71 4.52 -15.76 -6.45
CA GLU A 71 3.19 -15.18 -6.40
C GLU A 71 3.26 -13.67 -6.21
N GLN A 72 4.07 -13.18 -5.28
CA GLN A 72 4.24 -11.75 -5.04
C GLN A 72 4.84 -11.04 -6.26
N TYR A 73 5.82 -11.66 -6.91
CA TYR A 73 6.39 -11.13 -8.15
C TYR A 73 5.34 -11.06 -9.28
N ALA A 74 4.51 -12.07 -9.44
CA ALA A 74 3.44 -12.08 -10.43
C ALA A 74 2.39 -10.98 -10.16
N VAL A 75 2.02 -10.76 -8.91
CA VAL A 75 1.10 -9.68 -8.50
C VAL A 75 1.71 -8.31 -8.82
N SER A 76 2.97 -8.09 -8.48
CA SER A 76 3.67 -6.83 -8.76
C SER A 76 3.76 -6.55 -10.25
N ARG A 77 4.10 -7.56 -11.05
CA ARG A 77 4.12 -7.46 -12.51
C ARG A 77 2.75 -7.12 -13.09
N SER A 78 1.69 -7.74 -12.55
CA SER A 78 0.31 -7.42 -12.93
C SER A 78 -0.05 -5.97 -12.60
N ALA A 79 0.32 -5.46 -11.42
CA ALA A 79 0.09 -4.08 -11.01
C ALA A 79 0.83 -3.09 -11.92
N VAL A 80 2.09 -3.37 -12.28
CA VAL A 80 2.86 -2.54 -13.22
C VAL A 80 2.19 -2.49 -14.59
N ASN A 81 1.71 -3.62 -15.10
CA ASN A 81 0.98 -3.65 -16.38
C ASN A 81 -0.34 -2.87 -16.32
N ALA A 82 -1.07 -2.96 -15.20
CA ALA A 82 -2.29 -2.18 -14.99
C ALA A 82 -2.00 -0.67 -14.97
N ALA A 83 -0.93 -0.25 -14.30
CA ALA A 83 -0.50 1.14 -14.29
C ALA A 83 -0.12 1.66 -15.68
N VAL A 84 0.56 0.84 -16.50
CA VAL A 84 0.86 1.18 -17.92
C VAL A 84 -0.44 1.38 -18.68
N SER A 85 -1.38 0.46 -18.58
CA SER A 85 -2.68 0.51 -19.26
C SER A 85 -3.51 1.73 -18.83
N ALA A 86 -3.40 2.13 -17.57
CA ALA A 86 -4.02 3.35 -17.05
C ALA A 86 -3.37 4.64 -17.58
N GLY A 87 -2.22 4.57 -18.25
CA GLY A 87 -1.47 5.73 -18.74
C GLY A 87 -0.47 6.27 -17.71
N GLY A 88 0.00 5.42 -16.80
CA GLY A 88 0.99 5.80 -15.78
C GLY A 88 2.27 6.36 -16.36
N THR A 89 2.69 5.88 -17.52
CA THR A 89 3.87 6.39 -18.25
C THR A 89 3.75 7.85 -18.67
N GLU A 90 2.55 8.33 -18.95
CA GLU A 90 2.29 9.71 -19.36
C GLU A 90 2.03 10.63 -18.17
N PHE A 91 1.19 10.18 -17.23
CA PHE A 91 0.65 11.02 -16.16
C PHE A 91 1.39 10.88 -14.82
N ALA A 92 2.17 9.82 -14.64
CA ALA A 92 2.87 9.49 -13.40
C ALA A 92 4.24 8.85 -13.70
N ALA A 93 5.00 9.47 -14.59
CA ALA A 93 6.24 8.92 -15.13
C ALA A 93 7.29 8.58 -14.06
N VAL A 94 7.36 9.36 -12.97
CA VAL A 94 8.32 9.14 -11.90
C VAL A 94 8.00 7.88 -11.11
N GLU A 95 6.76 7.72 -10.69
CA GLU A 95 6.29 6.55 -9.95
C GLU A 95 6.32 5.30 -10.84
N MET A 96 5.97 5.47 -12.12
CA MET A 96 6.01 4.37 -13.08
C MET A 96 7.43 3.86 -13.29
N LYS A 97 8.39 4.78 -13.42
CA LYS A 97 9.81 4.40 -13.53
C LYS A 97 10.30 3.70 -12.25
N SER A 98 9.97 4.24 -11.08
CA SER A 98 10.32 3.61 -9.79
C SER A 98 9.77 2.19 -9.68
N ALA A 99 8.51 1.98 -10.08
CA ALA A 99 7.88 0.67 -10.07
C ALA A 99 8.59 -0.33 -11.00
N GLN A 100 8.94 0.11 -12.21
CA GLN A 100 9.64 -0.72 -13.19
C GLN A 100 11.06 -1.07 -12.75
N ASP A 101 11.80 -0.11 -12.23
CA ASP A 101 13.17 -0.32 -11.74
C ASP A 101 13.16 -1.34 -10.58
N LYS A 102 12.27 -1.16 -9.59
CA LYS A 102 12.14 -2.09 -8.46
C LYS A 102 11.66 -3.48 -8.88
N LEU A 103 10.76 -3.58 -9.86
CA LEU A 103 10.32 -4.87 -10.38
C LEU A 103 11.49 -5.63 -11.04
N LYS A 104 12.34 -4.92 -11.77
CA LYS A 104 13.55 -5.48 -12.37
C LYS A 104 14.56 -5.93 -11.31
N ASP A 105 14.75 -5.12 -10.27
CA ASP A 105 15.64 -5.48 -9.16
C ASP A 105 15.11 -6.70 -8.39
N ALA A 106 13.77 -6.79 -8.22
CA ALA A 106 13.13 -7.98 -7.65
C ALA A 106 13.38 -9.24 -8.50
N GLU A 107 13.37 -9.12 -9.82
CA GLU A 107 13.67 -10.23 -10.73
C GLU A 107 15.13 -10.69 -10.58
N ILE A 108 16.05 -9.74 -10.50
CA ILE A 108 17.48 -10.03 -10.29
C ILE A 108 17.67 -10.74 -8.94
N ALA A 109 17.08 -10.27 -7.87
CA ALA A 109 17.14 -10.89 -6.55
C ALA A 109 16.52 -12.29 -6.54
N LEU A 110 15.42 -12.49 -7.28
CA LEU A 110 14.76 -13.80 -7.43
C LEU A 110 15.72 -14.81 -8.10
N HIS A 111 16.40 -14.40 -9.16
CA HIS A 111 17.40 -15.24 -9.85
C HIS A 111 18.64 -15.49 -8.96
N GLY A 112 19.02 -14.52 -8.13
CA GLY A 112 20.08 -14.64 -7.13
C GLY A 112 19.70 -15.54 -5.94
N LYS A 113 18.45 -15.99 -5.86
CA LYS A 113 17.87 -16.72 -4.72
C LYS A 113 17.80 -15.90 -3.42
N ASP A 114 17.85 -14.59 -3.55
CA ASP A 114 17.72 -13.64 -2.46
C ASP A 114 16.22 -13.34 -2.22
N TYR A 115 15.54 -14.34 -1.70
CA TYR A 115 14.06 -14.36 -1.68
C TYR A 115 13.44 -13.28 -0.80
N ASP A 116 14.13 -12.87 0.26
CA ASP A 116 13.65 -11.82 1.14
C ASP A 116 13.71 -10.45 0.47
N ASP A 117 14.82 -10.16 -0.22
CA ASP A 117 14.96 -8.94 -1.00
C ASP A 117 14.04 -8.93 -2.22
N ALA A 118 13.91 -10.07 -2.92
CA ALA A 118 12.98 -10.20 -4.03
C ALA A 118 11.53 -9.89 -3.61
N ARG A 119 11.09 -10.41 -2.47
CA ARG A 119 9.76 -10.14 -1.93
C ARG A 119 9.57 -8.67 -1.61
N ARG A 120 10.50 -8.08 -0.87
CA ARG A 120 10.45 -6.68 -0.44
C ARG A 120 10.42 -5.72 -1.64
N LEU A 121 11.27 -5.97 -2.65
CA LEU A 121 11.32 -5.16 -3.86
C LEU A 121 10.05 -5.31 -4.70
N ALA A 122 9.52 -6.53 -4.81
CA ALA A 122 8.25 -6.77 -5.50
C ALA A 122 7.08 -6.05 -4.83
N GLU A 123 6.96 -6.10 -3.50
CA GLU A 123 5.95 -5.36 -2.76
C GLU A 123 6.06 -3.85 -2.98
N GLN A 124 7.27 -3.29 -2.94
CA GLN A 124 7.48 -1.87 -3.22
C GLN A 124 7.13 -1.49 -4.66
N ALA A 125 7.47 -2.34 -5.64
CA ALA A 125 7.10 -2.14 -7.03
C ALA A 125 5.57 -2.14 -7.22
N GLU A 126 4.85 -3.03 -6.54
CA GLU A 126 3.40 -3.08 -6.54
C GLU A 126 2.78 -1.78 -6.01
N TRP A 127 3.28 -1.28 -4.88
CA TRP A 127 2.76 -0.03 -4.30
C TRP A 127 3.03 1.17 -5.20
N ASP A 128 4.23 1.31 -5.75
CA ASP A 128 4.55 2.40 -6.67
C ASP A 128 3.69 2.33 -7.93
N ALA A 129 3.45 1.14 -8.47
CA ALA A 129 2.57 0.94 -9.62
C ALA A 129 1.12 1.34 -9.32
N ARG A 130 0.59 0.97 -8.16
CA ARG A 130 -0.76 1.40 -7.73
C ARG A 130 -0.86 2.91 -7.57
N VAL A 131 0.17 3.56 -7.06
CA VAL A 131 0.22 5.04 -6.97
C VAL A 131 0.22 5.64 -8.37
N ALA A 132 1.03 5.10 -9.30
CA ALA A 132 1.07 5.55 -10.68
C ALA A 132 -0.29 5.41 -11.38
N GLU A 133 -0.96 4.27 -11.20
CA GLU A 133 -2.30 4.01 -11.73
C GLU A 133 -3.32 5.05 -11.22
N ARG A 134 -3.36 5.28 -9.90
CA ARG A 134 -4.30 6.25 -9.31
C ARG A 134 -4.02 7.68 -9.75
N LYS A 135 -2.77 8.07 -9.87
CA LYS A 135 -2.40 9.39 -10.39
C LYS A 135 -2.83 9.55 -11.85
N ALA A 136 -2.62 8.53 -12.68
CA ALA A 136 -3.05 8.55 -14.08
C ALA A 136 -4.59 8.67 -14.22
N GLN A 137 -5.33 7.88 -13.44
CA GLN A 137 -6.79 7.95 -13.41
C GLN A 137 -7.27 9.35 -12.97
N ALA A 138 -6.68 9.92 -11.93
CA ALA A 138 -7.03 11.25 -11.44
C ALA A 138 -6.70 12.35 -12.46
N ALA A 139 -5.57 12.25 -13.16
CA ALA A 139 -5.19 13.19 -14.22
C ALA A 139 -6.17 13.14 -15.40
N LYS A 140 -6.54 11.94 -15.85
CA LYS A 140 -7.56 11.76 -16.89
C LYS A 140 -8.92 12.32 -16.49
N ALA A 141 -9.36 12.06 -15.26
CA ALA A 141 -10.62 12.60 -14.76
C ALA A 141 -10.62 14.13 -14.71
N ARG A 142 -9.50 14.75 -14.29
CA ARG A 142 -9.37 16.22 -14.30
C ARG A 142 -9.45 16.79 -15.72
N ARG A 143 -8.77 16.17 -16.69
CA ARG A 143 -8.87 16.58 -18.10
C ARG A 143 -10.30 16.46 -18.62
N ALA A 144 -10.96 15.34 -18.37
CA ALA A 144 -12.35 15.14 -18.80
C ALA A 144 -13.32 16.19 -18.20
N VAL A 145 -13.11 16.59 -16.94
CA VAL A 145 -13.90 17.66 -16.32
C VAL A 145 -13.63 19.01 -17.00
N GLU A 146 -12.38 19.32 -17.33
CA GLU A 146 -12.04 20.57 -18.00
C GLU A 146 -12.59 20.61 -19.44
N ASP A 147 -12.47 19.52 -20.16
CA ASP A 147 -13.03 19.38 -21.51
C ASP A 147 -14.56 19.55 -21.49
N ALA A 148 -15.23 18.93 -20.52
CA ALA A 148 -16.68 19.09 -20.33
C ALA A 148 -17.08 20.53 -20.01
N ARG A 149 -16.30 21.21 -19.15
CA ARG A 149 -16.55 22.64 -18.84
C ARG A 149 -16.37 23.54 -20.05
N GLN A 150 -15.35 23.25 -20.86
CA GLN A 150 -15.14 23.99 -22.09
C GLN A 150 -16.30 23.75 -23.06
N GLY A 151 -16.70 22.50 -23.30
CA GLY A 151 -17.83 22.16 -24.16
C GLY A 151 -19.15 22.86 -23.74
N VAL A 152 -19.42 22.96 -22.43
CA VAL A 152 -20.59 23.72 -21.94
C VAL A 152 -20.51 25.21 -22.28
N LYS A 153 -19.32 25.83 -22.20
CA LYS A 153 -19.12 27.22 -22.59
C LYS A 153 -19.35 27.42 -24.07
N ASP A 154 -18.79 26.55 -24.91
CA ASP A 154 -18.90 26.61 -26.35
C ASP A 154 -20.37 26.47 -26.79
N LEU A 155 -21.12 25.52 -26.25
CA LEU A 155 -22.55 25.35 -26.51
C LEU A 155 -23.38 26.56 -26.06
N ARG A 156 -23.02 27.21 -24.96
CA ARG A 156 -23.70 28.43 -24.50
C ARG A 156 -23.46 29.59 -25.47
N GLU A 157 -22.25 29.76 -25.96
CA GLU A 157 -21.88 30.81 -26.91
C GLU A 157 -22.62 30.59 -28.26
N GLU A 158 -22.66 29.34 -28.73
CA GLU A 158 -23.42 28.99 -29.92
C GLU A 158 -24.92 29.27 -29.79
N GLY A 159 -25.49 28.90 -28.63
CA GLY A 159 -26.89 29.18 -28.35
C GLY A 159 -27.22 30.68 -28.32
N LEU A 160 -26.33 31.49 -27.74
CA LEU A 160 -26.50 32.95 -27.76
C LEU A 160 -26.39 33.54 -29.18
N ARG A 161 -25.46 33.00 -29.98
CA ARG A 161 -25.27 33.43 -31.37
C ARG A 161 -26.45 33.05 -32.27
N ALA A 162 -27.05 31.89 -32.05
CA ALA A 162 -28.23 31.45 -32.78
C ALA A 162 -29.53 32.21 -32.41
N ALA A 163 -29.56 32.83 -31.23
CA ALA A 163 -30.70 33.60 -30.72
C ALA A 163 -30.66 35.10 -31.14
N SER A 164 -29.58 35.57 -31.69
CA SER A 164 -29.39 36.97 -32.17
C SER A 164 -29.64 37.10 -33.67
#